data_f2a29caea0bad7de0431f4cfca94085e
#
_entry.id   f2a29caea0bad7de0431f4cfca94085e
#
_cell.length_a   1.000
_cell.length_b   1.000
_cell.length_c   1.000
_cell.angle_alpha   90.00
_cell.angle_beta   90.00
_cell.angle_gamma   90.00
#
_symmetry.space_group_name_H-M   'P 1'
#
loop_
_entity.id
_entity.type
_entity.pdbx_description
1 polymer ?
#
loop_
_entity_poly.entity_id
_entity_poly.type
_entity_poly.pdbx_seq_one_letter_code
_entity_poly.pdbx_strand_id
1 'polypeptide(L)'
;MRAAVFIFVLIAASAVLSGESAGGLRWTMPAAWRAQPERPMRAATYTVAAAPGDREAGECAVFFFGRGQGGSVQDNIERWRSQILGPDGKPAVAKIDKQQARGLAMTRVDSSGGYTGMGGPMAQGTKAIPNYRLLGAVVEGPGGSSIFVKFTGPAATVAANLKAFEQLLASFQVDK
;
A
#
# COMPACT_ATOMS: atom_id res chain seq x y z
N MET A 1 -10.79 -40.76 -46.75
CA MET A 1 -9.99 -39.95 -45.83
C MET A 1 -10.87 -38.83 -45.25
N ARG A 2 -11.27 -38.93 -43.97
CA ARG A 2 -12.10 -37.92 -43.29
C ARG A 2 -11.16 -37.05 -42.43
N ALA A 3 -11.02 -35.77 -42.78
CA ALA A 3 -10.25 -34.80 -41.98
C ALA A 3 -11.10 -34.36 -40.79
N ALA A 4 -10.61 -34.60 -39.59
CA ALA A 4 -11.20 -34.07 -38.35
C ALA A 4 -10.68 -32.67 -38.11
N VAL A 5 -11.56 -31.68 -38.15
CA VAL A 5 -11.26 -30.28 -37.78
C VAL A 5 -11.41 -30.16 -36.26
N PHE A 6 -10.31 -29.98 -35.56
CA PHE A 6 -10.30 -29.63 -34.14
C PHE A 6 -10.50 -28.11 -33.98
N ILE A 7 -11.65 -27.71 -33.47
CA ILE A 7 -11.93 -26.33 -33.09
C ILE A 7 -11.35 -26.14 -31.67
N PHE A 8 -10.25 -25.37 -31.57
CA PHE A 8 -9.72 -24.90 -30.28
C PHE A 8 -10.60 -23.75 -29.80
N VAL A 9 -11.43 -23.98 -28.80
CA VAL A 9 -12.16 -22.93 -28.11
C VAL A 9 -11.20 -22.27 -27.12
N LEU A 10 -10.74 -21.06 -27.42
CA LEU A 10 -9.95 -20.23 -26.51
C LEU A 10 -10.90 -19.65 -25.47
N ILE A 11 -10.92 -20.25 -24.27
CA ILE A 11 -11.63 -19.68 -23.12
C ILE A 11 -10.79 -18.52 -22.58
N ALA A 12 -11.14 -17.31 -22.95
CA ALA A 12 -10.61 -16.11 -22.32
C ALA A 12 -11.14 -16.06 -20.87
N ALA A 13 -10.30 -16.40 -19.91
CA ALA A 13 -10.60 -16.19 -18.51
C ALA A 13 -10.63 -14.68 -18.25
N SER A 14 -11.83 -14.10 -18.19
CA SER A 14 -12.04 -12.74 -17.71
C SER A 14 -11.65 -12.72 -16.23
N ALA A 15 -10.51 -12.15 -15.91
CA ALA A 15 -10.14 -11.83 -14.53
C ALA A 15 -11.19 -10.84 -14.01
N VAL A 16 -12.11 -11.32 -13.18
CA VAL A 16 -12.99 -10.45 -12.40
C VAL A 16 -12.07 -9.68 -11.47
N LEU A 17 -11.85 -8.39 -11.73
CA LEU A 17 -11.22 -7.49 -10.77
C LEU A 17 -12.13 -7.43 -9.55
N SER A 18 -11.82 -8.24 -8.55
CA SER A 18 -12.49 -8.23 -7.26
C SER A 18 -12.17 -6.89 -6.61
N GLY A 19 -13.14 -5.97 -6.59
CA GLY A 19 -13.02 -4.72 -5.84
C GLY A 19 -13.03 -5.07 -4.35
N GLU A 20 -12.04 -4.57 -3.62
CA GLU A 20 -12.00 -4.69 -2.16
C GLU A 20 -12.67 -3.49 -1.52
N SER A 21 -13.29 -3.68 -0.35
CA SER A 21 -13.99 -2.60 0.34
C SER A 21 -13.82 -2.69 1.86
N ALA A 22 -13.78 -1.54 2.52
CA ALA A 22 -13.85 -1.39 3.97
C ALA A 22 -14.29 0.04 4.32
N GLY A 23 -14.96 0.20 5.45
CA GLY A 23 -15.32 1.53 5.96
C GLY A 23 -16.23 2.37 5.06
N GLY A 24 -16.94 1.76 4.12
CA GLY A 24 -17.76 2.46 3.13
C GLY A 24 -16.95 3.03 1.96
N LEU A 25 -15.71 2.59 1.82
CA LEU A 25 -14.84 2.87 0.68
C LEU A 25 -14.50 1.57 -0.04
N ARG A 26 -14.37 1.64 -1.36
CA ARG A 26 -13.88 0.54 -2.19
C ARG A 26 -12.69 1.00 -3.04
N TRP A 27 -11.84 0.05 -3.40
CA TRP A 27 -10.66 0.29 -4.22
C TRP A 27 -10.37 -0.91 -5.13
N THR A 28 -9.44 -0.74 -6.04
CA THR A 28 -9.02 -1.79 -6.97
C THR A 28 -7.52 -2.05 -6.78
N MET A 29 -7.17 -3.30 -6.51
CA MET A 29 -5.78 -3.74 -6.44
C MET A 29 -5.10 -3.58 -7.82
N PRO A 30 -3.87 -3.04 -7.88
CA PRO A 30 -3.09 -3.02 -9.12
C PRO A 30 -2.84 -4.44 -9.66
N ALA A 31 -3.02 -4.64 -10.96
CA ALA A 31 -2.97 -5.97 -11.59
C ALA A 31 -1.63 -6.72 -11.42
N ALA A 32 -0.53 -5.97 -11.25
CA ALA A 32 0.80 -6.55 -11.04
C ALA A 32 1.05 -7.02 -9.59
N TRP A 33 0.18 -6.66 -8.65
CA TRP A 33 0.32 -7.02 -7.25
C TRP A 33 -0.43 -8.32 -6.96
N ARG A 34 -0.09 -8.96 -5.84
CA ARG A 34 -0.73 -10.23 -5.42
C ARG A 34 -1.38 -10.07 -4.06
N ALA A 35 -2.68 -10.29 -3.99
CA ALA A 35 -3.41 -10.34 -2.74
C ALA A 35 -2.87 -11.48 -1.85
N GLN A 36 -2.80 -11.20 -0.54
CA GLN A 36 -2.42 -12.16 0.48
C GLN A 36 -3.65 -12.58 1.28
N PRO A 37 -3.61 -13.73 1.96
CA PRO A 37 -4.66 -14.14 2.88
C PRO A 37 -4.96 -13.06 3.92
N GLU A 38 -6.17 -13.07 4.44
CA GLU A 38 -6.60 -12.17 5.51
C GLU A 38 -5.63 -12.18 6.69
N ARG A 39 -5.39 -11.00 7.24
CA ARG A 39 -4.58 -10.80 8.44
C ARG A 39 -5.35 -9.93 9.44
N PRO A 40 -5.19 -10.18 10.74
CA PRO A 40 -5.83 -9.34 11.75
C PRO A 40 -5.54 -7.86 11.55
N MET A 41 -6.56 -7.02 11.73
CA MET A 41 -6.49 -5.55 11.64
C MET A 41 -6.19 -4.99 10.25
N ARG A 42 -6.12 -5.81 9.22
CA ARG A 42 -5.90 -5.38 7.83
C ARG A 42 -7.15 -5.65 6.99
N ALA A 43 -7.58 -4.68 6.23
CA ALA A 43 -8.62 -4.84 5.23
C ALA A 43 -8.08 -5.55 3.98
N ALA A 44 -6.81 -5.32 3.64
CA ALA A 44 -6.11 -6.04 2.58
C ALA A 44 -4.60 -6.05 2.80
N THR A 45 -3.92 -7.00 2.19
CA THR A 45 -2.45 -7.06 2.11
C THR A 45 -2.05 -7.52 0.72
N TYR A 46 -1.08 -6.83 0.13
CA TYR A 46 -0.54 -7.15 -1.18
C TYR A 46 0.96 -7.36 -1.11
N THR A 47 1.44 -8.41 -1.77
CA THR A 47 2.86 -8.59 -2.07
C THR A 47 3.16 -7.95 -3.42
N VAL A 48 4.22 -7.18 -3.46
CA VAL A 48 4.73 -6.48 -4.64
C VAL A 48 6.07 -7.10 -5.01
N ALA A 49 6.16 -7.66 -6.22
CA ALA A 49 7.35 -8.37 -6.65
C ALA A 49 8.60 -7.47 -6.56
N ALA A 50 9.72 -8.06 -6.13
CA ALA A 50 11.00 -7.36 -6.05
C ALA A 50 11.44 -6.84 -7.43
N ALA A 51 11.95 -5.62 -7.45
CA ALA A 51 12.62 -5.08 -8.64
C ALA A 51 13.93 -5.83 -8.93
N PRO A 52 14.42 -5.82 -10.18
CA PRO A 52 15.71 -6.41 -10.49
C PRO A 52 16.83 -5.87 -9.57
N GLY A 53 17.55 -6.78 -8.92
CA GLY A 53 18.61 -6.45 -7.96
C GLY A 53 18.17 -6.44 -6.49
N ASP A 54 16.89 -6.30 -6.19
CA ASP A 54 16.36 -6.44 -4.85
C ASP A 54 16.14 -7.92 -4.49
N ARG A 55 16.39 -8.28 -3.23
CA ARG A 55 16.23 -9.66 -2.73
C ARG A 55 14.87 -9.90 -2.09
N GLU A 56 14.19 -8.84 -1.70
CA GLU A 56 12.95 -8.91 -0.95
C GLU A 56 11.81 -8.23 -1.72
N ALA A 57 10.64 -8.80 -1.62
CA ALA A 57 9.40 -8.20 -2.13
C ALA A 57 8.98 -7.01 -1.28
N GLY A 58 8.21 -6.09 -1.86
CA GLY A 58 7.51 -5.07 -1.11
C GLY A 58 6.18 -5.59 -0.55
N GLU A 59 5.69 -4.94 0.50
CA GLU A 59 4.35 -5.18 1.06
C GLU A 59 3.54 -3.89 1.06
N CYS A 60 2.34 -3.95 0.48
CA CYS A 60 1.35 -2.89 0.65
C CYS A 60 0.19 -3.41 1.49
N ALA A 61 -0.04 -2.76 2.63
CA ALA A 61 -1.11 -3.10 3.57
C ALA A 61 -2.14 -1.97 3.63
N VAL A 62 -3.41 -2.37 3.61
CA VAL A 62 -4.57 -1.48 3.76
C VAL A 62 -5.23 -1.78 5.10
N PHE A 63 -5.43 -0.76 5.92
CA PHE A 63 -5.99 -0.90 7.25
C PHE A 63 -7.29 -0.11 7.38
N PHE A 64 -8.24 -0.69 8.08
CA PHE A 64 -9.44 -0.03 8.58
C PHE A 64 -9.67 -0.45 10.03
N PHE A 65 -9.65 0.49 10.94
CA PHE A 65 -9.78 0.22 12.39
C PHE A 65 -11.19 0.48 12.93
N GLY A 66 -12.12 0.84 12.07
CA GLY A 66 -13.46 1.30 12.46
C GLY A 66 -13.64 2.80 12.27
N ARG A 67 -14.89 3.26 12.23
CA ARG A 67 -15.22 4.69 12.09
C ARG A 67 -14.72 5.47 13.31
N GLY A 68 -14.03 6.58 13.08
CA GLY A 68 -13.43 7.39 14.14
C GLY A 68 -12.24 6.74 14.85
N GLN A 69 -11.78 5.58 14.36
CA GLN A 69 -10.66 4.84 14.94
C GLN A 69 -9.39 4.94 14.07
N GLY A 70 -8.26 4.50 14.63
CA GLY A 70 -6.97 4.49 13.92
C GLY A 70 -6.11 5.73 14.14
N GLY A 71 -6.59 6.70 14.91
CA GLY A 71 -5.89 7.95 15.22
C GLY A 71 -6.05 9.02 14.14
N SER A 72 -5.50 10.21 14.39
CA SER A 72 -5.56 11.31 13.44
C SER A 72 -4.67 11.09 12.22
N VAL A 73 -4.91 11.84 11.14
CA VAL A 73 -4.04 11.88 9.96
C VAL A 73 -2.61 12.22 10.39
N GLN A 74 -2.44 13.23 11.23
CA GLN A 74 -1.12 13.69 11.70
C GLN A 74 -0.38 12.59 12.48
N ASP A 75 -1.05 11.90 13.41
CA ASP A 75 -0.44 10.84 14.21
C ASP A 75 0.06 9.69 13.34
N ASN A 76 -0.68 9.34 12.30
CA ASN A 76 -0.29 8.29 11.36
C ASN A 76 0.92 8.70 10.51
N ILE A 77 0.93 9.93 10.01
CA ILE A 77 2.07 10.48 9.25
C ILE A 77 3.33 10.50 10.13
N GLU A 78 3.24 10.98 11.38
CA GLU A 78 4.40 11.01 12.30
C GLU A 78 4.88 9.60 12.64
N ARG A 79 3.97 8.66 12.89
CA ARG A 79 4.30 7.26 13.13
C ARG A 79 5.03 6.63 11.95
N TRP A 80 4.60 6.91 10.72
CA TRP A 80 5.27 6.38 9.53
C TRP A 80 6.63 7.04 9.29
N ARG A 81 6.75 8.35 9.51
CA ARG A 81 8.03 9.06 9.44
C ARG A 81 9.05 8.47 10.42
N SER A 82 8.64 8.16 11.64
CA SER A 82 9.52 7.59 12.66
C SER A 82 10.04 6.18 12.32
N GLN A 83 9.45 5.50 11.36
CA GLN A 83 9.87 4.17 10.92
C GLN A 83 11.00 4.19 9.88
N ILE A 84 11.31 5.34 9.32
CA ILE A 84 12.41 5.50 8.35
C ILE A 84 13.46 6.42 8.97
N LEU A 85 14.68 5.91 9.14
CA LEU A 85 15.79 6.63 9.71
C LEU A 85 16.75 7.11 8.62
N GLY A 86 17.21 8.33 8.77
CA GLY A 86 18.34 8.89 8.03
C GLY A 86 19.69 8.31 8.50
N PRO A 87 20.78 8.68 7.84
CA PRO A 87 22.13 8.23 8.20
C PRO A 87 22.57 8.69 9.58
N ASP A 88 21.96 9.74 10.13
CA ASP A 88 22.21 10.27 11.49
C ASP A 88 21.38 9.57 12.57
N GLY A 89 20.61 8.53 12.23
CA GLY A 89 19.74 7.77 13.13
C GLY A 89 18.46 8.51 13.54
N LYS A 90 18.21 9.70 13.02
CA LYS A 90 16.96 10.45 13.22
C LYS A 90 15.94 10.11 12.11
N PRO A 91 14.66 10.44 12.32
CA PRO A 91 13.66 10.29 11.26
C PRO A 91 14.11 10.97 9.97
N ALA A 92 14.10 10.23 8.87
CA ALA A 92 14.49 10.73 7.56
C ALA A 92 13.57 11.86 7.10
N VAL A 93 14.07 12.70 6.22
CA VAL A 93 13.25 13.72 5.56
C VAL A 93 12.13 13.02 4.79
N ALA A 94 10.91 13.47 5.02
CA ALA A 94 9.73 12.94 4.34
C ALA A 94 9.07 14.03 3.51
N LYS A 95 8.65 13.67 2.31
CA LYS A 95 7.74 14.50 1.51
C LYS A 95 6.32 14.20 1.96
N ILE A 96 5.58 15.25 2.34
CA ILE A 96 4.16 15.15 2.71
C ILE A 96 3.38 16.00 1.73
N ASP A 97 2.35 15.44 1.12
CA ASP A 97 1.45 16.17 0.23
C ASP A 97 -0.02 15.80 0.49
N LYS A 98 -0.90 16.74 0.17
CA LYS A 98 -2.34 16.57 0.23
C LYS A 98 -2.89 16.60 -1.18
N GLN A 99 -3.80 15.69 -1.46
CA GLN A 99 -4.49 15.63 -2.75
C GLN A 99 -5.96 15.27 -2.56
N GLN A 100 -6.73 15.42 -3.60
CA GLN A 100 -8.10 14.93 -3.67
C GLN A 100 -8.26 14.04 -4.89
N ALA A 101 -8.93 12.90 -4.70
CA ALA A 101 -9.32 12.03 -5.80
C ALA A 101 -10.76 11.57 -5.58
N ARG A 102 -11.61 11.71 -6.59
CA ARG A 102 -13.04 11.32 -6.55
C ARG A 102 -13.80 11.86 -5.34
N GLY A 103 -13.48 13.09 -4.91
CA GLY A 103 -14.11 13.75 -3.76
C GLY A 103 -13.58 13.29 -2.39
N LEU A 104 -12.59 12.40 -2.34
CA LEU A 104 -11.94 11.95 -1.12
C LEU A 104 -10.67 12.76 -0.87
N ALA A 105 -10.50 13.29 0.33
CA ALA A 105 -9.25 13.91 0.75
C ALA A 105 -8.22 12.84 1.09
N MET A 106 -6.98 13.06 0.69
CA MET A 106 -5.86 12.14 0.95
C MET A 106 -4.64 12.92 1.41
N THR A 107 -4.03 12.45 2.50
CA THR A 107 -2.70 12.92 2.93
C THR A 107 -1.69 11.81 2.71
N ARG A 108 -0.62 12.11 1.99
CA ARG A 108 0.43 11.14 1.64
C ARG A 108 1.74 11.48 2.31
N VAL A 109 2.54 10.45 2.57
CA VAL A 109 3.93 10.55 3.03
C VAL A 109 4.82 9.66 2.19
N ASP A 110 6.01 10.14 1.86
CA ASP A 110 7.04 9.44 1.12
C ASP A 110 8.38 9.68 1.80
N SER A 111 9.04 8.62 2.25
CA SER A 111 10.31 8.69 2.95
C SER A 111 11.20 7.50 2.59
N SER A 112 12.52 7.74 2.49
CA SER A 112 13.51 6.71 2.16
C SER A 112 14.65 6.73 3.18
N GLY A 113 15.16 5.55 3.54
CA GLY A 113 16.24 5.41 4.52
C GLY A 113 16.34 4.01 5.09
N GLY A 114 16.71 3.90 6.35
CA GLY A 114 16.73 2.66 7.12
C GLY A 114 15.36 2.37 7.73
N TYR A 115 14.76 1.23 7.43
CA TYR A 115 13.44 0.84 7.95
C TYR A 115 13.55 0.10 9.28
N THR A 116 12.88 0.57 10.32
CA THR A 116 12.90 0.00 11.67
C THR A 116 11.74 -0.95 11.98
N GLY A 117 10.88 -1.21 10.99
CA GLY A 117 9.68 -2.01 11.22
C GLY A 117 8.55 -1.23 11.90
N MET A 118 7.52 -1.96 12.35
CA MET A 118 6.32 -1.34 12.95
C MET A 118 6.55 -0.81 14.38
N GLY A 119 7.64 -1.20 15.02
CA GLY A 119 8.01 -0.73 16.36
C GLY A 119 8.65 0.66 16.39
N GLY A 120 9.04 1.23 15.24
CA GLY A 120 9.76 2.50 15.16
C GLY A 120 11.07 2.50 15.97
N PRO A 121 11.63 3.68 16.29
CA PRO A 121 12.88 3.81 17.05
C PRO A 121 12.80 3.23 18.47
N MET A 122 11.61 3.02 19.01
CA MET A 122 11.39 2.43 20.34
C MET A 122 11.50 0.90 20.38
N ALA A 123 11.57 0.23 19.22
CA ALA A 123 11.85 -1.20 19.14
C ALA A 123 13.33 -1.44 19.47
N GLN A 124 13.61 -1.61 20.75
CA GLN A 124 14.98 -1.80 21.24
C GLN A 124 15.65 -2.99 20.56
N GLY A 125 16.83 -2.74 19.95
CA GLY A 125 17.67 -3.78 19.38
C GLY A 125 17.42 -4.17 17.93
N THR A 126 16.42 -3.60 17.25
CA THR A 126 16.19 -3.91 15.82
C THR A 126 17.06 -3.00 14.96
N LYS A 127 18.10 -3.58 14.32
CA LYS A 127 18.90 -2.84 13.35
C LYS A 127 18.02 -2.44 12.17
N ALA A 128 18.03 -1.16 11.80
CA ALA A 128 17.30 -0.67 10.64
C ALA A 128 17.75 -1.39 9.35
N ILE A 129 16.80 -1.83 8.54
CA ILE A 129 17.07 -2.43 7.23
C ILE A 129 17.38 -1.28 6.26
N PRO A 130 18.60 -1.21 5.70
CA PRO A 130 18.99 -0.10 4.84
C PRO A 130 18.27 -0.13 3.48
N ASN A 131 18.29 0.99 2.78
CA ASN A 131 17.77 1.13 1.42
C ASN A 131 16.28 0.78 1.27
N TYR A 132 15.47 1.14 2.25
CA TYR A 132 14.03 1.01 2.20
C TYR A 132 13.34 2.32 1.84
N ARG A 133 12.12 2.21 1.34
CA ARG A 133 11.21 3.33 1.12
C ARG A 133 9.84 2.99 1.69
N LEU A 134 9.19 3.97 2.25
CA LEU A 134 7.82 3.93 2.74
C LEU A 134 6.98 4.95 1.99
N LEU A 135 5.90 4.49 1.37
CA LEU A 135 4.81 5.33 0.90
C LEU A 135 3.61 5.07 1.80
N GLY A 136 3.08 6.11 2.40
CA GLY A 136 1.87 6.06 3.21
C GLY A 136 0.79 6.97 2.65
N ALA A 137 -0.47 6.61 2.85
CA ALA A 137 -1.60 7.46 2.56
C ALA A 137 -2.72 7.26 3.57
N VAL A 138 -3.31 8.35 4.03
CA VAL A 138 -4.59 8.33 4.74
C VAL A 138 -5.66 8.83 3.79
N VAL A 139 -6.65 8.00 3.51
CA VAL A 139 -7.80 8.30 2.66
C VAL A 139 -8.99 8.57 3.58
N GLU A 140 -9.48 9.80 3.59
CA GLU A 140 -10.58 10.22 4.46
C GLU A 140 -11.91 9.97 3.74
N GLY A 141 -12.69 9.05 4.28
CA GLY A 141 -14.00 8.65 3.77
C GLY A 141 -15.17 9.28 4.52
N PRO A 142 -16.39 8.95 4.10
CA PRO A 142 -17.61 9.49 4.70
C PRO A 142 -17.82 9.01 6.13
N GLY A 143 -18.48 9.85 6.97
CA GLY A 143 -18.86 9.49 8.31
C GLY A 143 -17.70 9.20 9.27
N GLY A 144 -16.54 9.85 9.07
CA GLY A 144 -15.36 9.65 9.90
C GLY A 144 -14.61 8.34 9.63
N SER A 145 -14.89 7.67 8.51
CA SER A 145 -14.09 6.53 8.07
C SER A 145 -12.74 7.02 7.54
N SER A 146 -11.66 6.34 7.92
CA SER A 146 -10.34 6.55 7.33
C SER A 146 -9.72 5.22 6.98
N ILE A 147 -9.20 5.12 5.77
CA ILE A 147 -8.42 3.99 5.31
C ILE A 147 -6.94 4.41 5.33
N PHE A 148 -6.11 3.55 5.90
CA PHE A 148 -4.68 3.77 6.01
C PHE A 148 -3.96 2.80 5.09
N VAL A 149 -3.26 3.33 4.09
CA VAL A 149 -2.51 2.54 3.12
C VAL A 149 -1.03 2.73 3.40
N LYS A 150 -0.30 1.63 3.55
CA LYS A 150 1.14 1.65 3.79
C LYS A 150 1.84 0.68 2.86
N PHE A 151 2.70 1.19 2.00
CA PHE A 151 3.57 0.41 1.13
C PHE A 151 5.02 0.56 1.56
N THR A 152 5.67 -0.54 1.91
CA THR A 152 7.07 -0.60 2.34
C THR A 152 7.82 -1.69 1.59
N GLY A 153 9.10 -1.47 1.37
CA GLY A 153 9.98 -2.43 0.73
C GLY A 153 11.34 -1.83 0.38
N PRO A 154 12.20 -2.60 -0.27
CA PRO A 154 13.43 -2.07 -0.86
C PRO A 154 13.15 -0.85 -1.73
N ALA A 155 13.99 0.17 -1.65
CA ALA A 155 13.72 1.46 -2.27
C ALA A 155 13.51 1.37 -3.80
N ALA A 156 14.26 0.49 -4.49
CA ALA A 156 14.10 0.29 -5.93
C ALA A 156 12.76 -0.39 -6.26
N THR A 157 12.34 -1.39 -5.46
CA THR A 157 11.04 -2.07 -5.61
C THR A 157 9.88 -1.08 -5.45
N VAL A 158 9.93 -0.24 -4.40
CA VAL A 158 8.89 0.78 -4.17
C VAL A 158 8.90 1.83 -5.27
N ALA A 159 10.07 2.28 -5.71
CA ALA A 159 10.20 3.24 -6.81
C ALA A 159 9.62 2.70 -8.13
N ALA A 160 9.92 1.46 -8.48
CA ALA A 160 9.39 0.81 -9.68
C ALA A 160 7.86 0.66 -9.66
N ASN A 161 7.26 0.66 -8.47
CA ASN A 161 5.82 0.49 -8.27
C ASN A 161 5.09 1.78 -7.87
N LEU A 162 5.75 2.94 -7.94
CA LEU A 162 5.13 4.23 -7.58
C LEU A 162 3.84 4.50 -8.36
N LYS A 163 3.87 4.28 -9.69
CA LYS A 163 2.69 4.45 -10.55
C LYS A 163 1.54 3.51 -10.15
N ALA A 164 1.84 2.27 -9.80
CA ALA A 164 0.85 1.31 -9.34
C ALA A 164 0.24 1.73 -7.99
N PHE A 165 1.05 2.26 -7.07
CA PHE A 165 0.56 2.83 -5.82
C PHE A 165 -0.35 4.04 -6.04
N GLU A 166 0.01 4.93 -6.96
CA GLU A 166 -0.84 6.06 -7.34
C GLU A 166 -2.16 5.61 -7.98
N GLN A 167 -2.13 4.58 -8.82
CA GLN A 167 -3.35 3.97 -9.38
C GLN A 167 -4.24 3.37 -8.29
N LEU A 168 -3.67 2.69 -7.30
CA LEU A 168 -4.42 2.19 -6.14
C LEU A 168 -5.12 3.36 -5.43
N LEU A 169 -4.41 4.43 -5.10
CA LEU A 169 -5.00 5.60 -4.42
C LEU A 169 -6.08 6.26 -5.26
N ALA A 170 -5.85 6.44 -6.56
CA ALA A 170 -6.83 7.03 -7.48
C ALA A 170 -8.08 6.15 -7.70
N SER A 171 -8.02 4.87 -7.35
CA SER A 171 -9.15 3.95 -7.48
C SER A 171 -10.14 4.06 -6.32
N PHE A 172 -9.73 4.65 -5.17
CA PHE A 172 -10.62 4.80 -4.03
C PHE A 172 -11.87 5.61 -4.37
N GLN A 173 -13.01 5.12 -3.94
CA GLN A 173 -14.30 5.78 -4.11
C GLN A 173 -15.27 5.32 -3.01
N VAL A 174 -16.30 6.12 -2.77
CA VAL A 174 -17.37 5.75 -1.84
C VAL A 174 -18.09 4.51 -2.37
N ASP A 175 -18.26 3.53 -1.51
CA ASP A 175 -19.03 2.33 -1.81
C ASP A 175 -20.53 2.69 -1.77
N LYS A 176 -21.26 2.38 -2.84
CA LYS A 176 -22.67 2.75 -3.01
C LYS A 176 -23.58 1.61 -2.55
#